data_b94496103737d359d4d96b9daccacc02
#
_entry.id   b94496103737d359d4d96b9daccacc02
#
_cell.length_a   1.000
_cell.length_b   1.000
_cell.length_c   1.000
_cell.angle_alpha   90.00
_cell.angle_beta   90.00
_cell.angle_gamma   90.00
#
_symmetry.space_group_name_H-M   'P 1'
#
loop_
_entity.id
_entity.type
_entity.pdbx_description
1 polymer ?
#
loop_
_entity_poly.entity_id
_entity_poly.type
_entity_poly.pdbx_seq_one_letter_code
_entity_poly.pdbx_strand_id
1 'polypeptide(L)'
;MTKSLFAVLVAAGVMRAGPCEGGGTTGLPDGLVTGTWGGENAGLIADDTSAHVHIACTYGWVHQAIDPGSAGRFDVPGEYLLRAYPVAVGPSMPARFQGSVRGFVMTLNVVVTDTTAGGDSTVTLGPVKLLFGLEPKMQMCPICRRTGERRAM
;
A
#
# COMPACT_ATOMS: atom_id res chain seq x y z
N MET A 1 -3.76 -80.98 -18.82
CA MET A 1 -2.93 -80.14 -17.90
C MET A 1 -2.62 -78.85 -18.54
N THR A 2 -3.46 -77.84 -18.25
CA THR A 2 -3.43 -76.49 -18.89
C THR A 2 -3.00 -75.48 -17.85
N LYS A 3 -1.80 -74.96 -17.98
CA LYS A 3 -1.25 -73.89 -17.09
C LYS A 3 -1.70 -72.53 -17.61
N SER A 4 -2.60 -71.87 -16.89
CA SER A 4 -2.96 -70.48 -17.11
C SER A 4 -1.86 -69.56 -16.56
N LEU A 5 -1.27 -68.72 -17.43
CA LEU A 5 -0.42 -67.63 -17.04
C LEU A 5 -1.32 -66.36 -16.83
N PHE A 6 -1.36 -65.88 -15.60
CA PHE A 6 -1.92 -64.56 -15.31
C PHE A 6 -0.84 -63.48 -15.53
N ALA A 7 -1.04 -62.66 -16.53
CA ALA A 7 -0.25 -61.46 -16.74
C ALA A 7 -0.79 -60.31 -15.86
N VAL A 8 0.02 -59.87 -14.90
CA VAL A 8 -0.29 -58.69 -14.09
C VAL A 8 0.19 -57.46 -14.83
N LEU A 9 -0.76 -56.66 -15.32
CA LEU A 9 -0.50 -55.36 -15.92
C LEU A 9 -0.32 -54.33 -14.78
N VAL A 10 0.90 -53.87 -14.53
CA VAL A 10 1.20 -52.77 -13.66
C VAL A 10 1.03 -51.48 -14.47
N ALA A 11 -0.07 -50.79 -14.25
CA ALA A 11 -0.29 -49.45 -14.79
C ALA A 11 0.53 -48.43 -14.01
N ALA A 12 1.64 -47.98 -14.59
CA ALA A 12 2.42 -46.87 -14.07
C ALA A 12 1.64 -45.56 -14.31
N GLY A 13 0.98 -45.05 -13.25
CA GLY A 13 0.35 -43.74 -13.24
C GLY A 13 1.41 -42.66 -13.32
N VAL A 14 1.53 -42.02 -14.48
CA VAL A 14 2.32 -40.80 -14.65
C VAL A 14 1.54 -39.65 -14.00
N MET A 15 1.95 -39.27 -12.78
CA MET A 15 1.52 -37.99 -12.19
C MET A 15 2.10 -36.86 -13.03
N ARG A 16 1.30 -36.28 -13.89
CA ARG A 16 1.60 -34.97 -14.50
C ARG A 16 1.47 -33.92 -13.41
N ALA A 17 2.62 -33.45 -12.91
CA ALA A 17 2.68 -32.17 -12.23
C ALA A 17 2.29 -31.10 -13.25
N GLY A 18 1.06 -30.59 -13.13
CA GLY A 18 0.64 -29.41 -13.89
C GLY A 18 1.53 -28.24 -13.52
N PRO A 19 1.80 -27.32 -14.48
CA PRO A 19 2.48 -26.09 -14.14
C PRO A 19 1.64 -25.38 -13.07
N CYS A 20 2.27 -25.00 -11.94
CA CYS A 20 1.72 -24.03 -11.04
C CYS A 20 1.66 -22.73 -11.83
N GLU A 21 0.54 -22.46 -12.50
CA GLU A 21 0.22 -21.11 -12.92
C GLU A 21 0.04 -20.31 -11.63
N GLY A 22 1.15 -19.68 -11.22
CA GLY A 22 1.16 -18.66 -10.21
C GLY A 22 0.41 -17.46 -10.74
N GLY A 23 -0.91 -17.55 -10.80
CA GLY A 23 -1.76 -16.39 -10.75
C GLY A 23 -1.40 -15.70 -9.46
N GLY A 24 -0.73 -14.54 -9.56
CA GLY A 24 -0.36 -13.74 -8.41
C GLY A 24 -1.62 -13.24 -7.73
N THR A 25 -2.26 -14.11 -6.96
CA THR A 25 -3.24 -13.69 -5.99
C THR A 25 -2.49 -12.85 -4.98
N THR A 26 -2.71 -11.55 -5.00
CA THR A 26 -2.49 -10.71 -3.83
C THR A 26 -3.11 -11.52 -2.70
N GLY A 27 -2.36 -11.87 -1.65
CA GLY A 27 -2.90 -12.66 -0.53
C GLY A 27 -3.92 -11.88 0.30
N LEU A 28 -4.65 -10.98 -0.34
CA LEU A 28 -5.66 -10.11 0.21
C LEU A 28 -7.02 -10.80 0.14
N PRO A 29 -7.79 -10.80 1.22
CA PRO A 29 -9.19 -11.20 1.19
C PRO A 29 -9.92 -10.37 0.12
N ASP A 30 -10.69 -11.02 -0.74
CA ASP A 30 -11.51 -10.41 -1.79
C ASP A 30 -10.77 -9.55 -2.84
N GLY A 31 -9.43 -9.64 -2.90
CA GLY A 31 -8.61 -8.89 -3.85
C GLY A 31 -8.45 -7.40 -3.54
N LEU A 32 -9.15 -6.86 -2.55
CA LEU A 32 -9.07 -5.46 -2.15
C LEU A 32 -7.92 -5.21 -1.16
N VAL A 33 -7.38 -3.99 -1.19
CA VAL A 33 -6.46 -3.53 -0.15
C VAL A 33 -7.26 -3.22 1.10
N THR A 34 -7.09 -4.05 2.15
CA THR A 34 -7.74 -3.86 3.45
C THR A 34 -6.74 -4.04 4.59
N GLY A 35 -7.14 -3.66 5.80
CA GLY A 35 -6.34 -3.81 7.02
C GLY A 35 -5.23 -2.78 7.18
N THR A 36 -4.29 -3.09 8.07
CA THR A 36 -3.17 -2.20 8.43
C THR A 36 -1.92 -2.57 7.64
N TRP A 37 -1.29 -1.56 7.06
CA TRP A 37 -0.05 -1.66 6.31
C TRP A 37 0.95 -0.67 6.90
N GLY A 38 2.05 -1.15 7.44
CA GLY A 38 3.04 -0.32 8.11
C GLY A 38 4.40 -0.40 7.48
N GLY A 39 5.12 0.71 7.57
CA GLY A 39 6.50 0.85 7.12
C GLY A 39 7.25 1.89 7.93
N GLU A 40 8.46 2.19 7.48
CA GLU A 40 9.29 3.22 8.08
C GLU A 40 8.75 4.60 7.71
N ASN A 41 8.29 5.34 8.70
CA ASN A 41 7.72 6.68 8.57
C ASN A 41 6.54 6.78 7.59
N ALA A 42 5.81 5.67 7.41
CA ALA A 42 4.65 5.58 6.54
C ALA A 42 3.69 4.48 6.99
N GLY A 43 2.42 4.66 6.71
CA GLY A 43 1.38 3.68 6.98
C GLY A 43 0.12 3.92 6.18
N LEU A 44 -0.67 2.86 6.04
CA LEU A 44 -1.98 2.89 5.42
C LEU A 44 -2.91 1.99 6.23
N ILE A 45 -4.12 2.47 6.49
CA ILE A 45 -5.22 1.68 7.02
C ILE A 45 -6.36 1.77 6.02
N ALA A 46 -6.86 0.63 5.57
CA ALA A 46 -7.91 0.56 4.56
C ALA A 46 -9.01 -0.42 4.95
N ASP A 47 -10.20 -0.14 4.45
CA ASP A 47 -11.34 -1.04 4.42
C ASP A 47 -11.88 -1.17 2.99
N ASP A 48 -13.05 -1.76 2.82
CA ASP A 48 -13.72 -1.96 1.53
C ASP A 48 -14.35 -0.69 0.95
N THR A 49 -14.26 0.45 1.63
CA THR A 49 -14.88 1.72 1.24
C THR A 49 -13.90 2.89 1.22
N SER A 50 -12.81 2.81 1.97
CA SER A 50 -11.90 3.94 2.15
C SER A 50 -10.49 3.51 2.56
N ALA A 51 -9.53 4.43 2.44
CA ALA A 51 -8.21 4.26 3.03
C ALA A 51 -7.69 5.59 3.59
N HIS A 52 -6.97 5.48 4.70
CA HIS A 52 -6.23 6.57 5.33
C HIS A 52 -4.74 6.30 5.23
N VAL A 53 -4.00 7.26 4.69
CA VAL A 53 -2.58 7.15 4.40
C VAL A 53 -1.81 8.19 5.19
N HIS A 54 -0.73 7.78 5.84
CA HIS A 54 0.26 8.66 6.44
C HIS A 54 1.62 8.47 5.75
N ILE A 55 2.27 9.56 5.39
CA ILE A 55 3.68 9.57 4.99
C ILE A 55 4.35 10.72 5.74
N ALA A 56 5.31 10.41 6.58
CA ALA A 56 5.95 11.36 7.49
C ALA A 56 4.90 12.14 8.32
N CYS A 57 4.97 13.46 8.33
CA CYS A 57 4.05 14.33 9.06
C CYS A 57 2.87 14.83 8.22
N THR A 58 2.54 14.10 7.16
CA THR A 58 1.45 14.43 6.23
C THR A 58 0.51 13.25 6.11
N TYR A 59 -0.72 13.49 5.69
CA TYR A 59 -1.69 12.42 5.56
C TYR A 59 -2.78 12.74 4.51
N GLY A 60 -3.49 11.71 4.10
CA GLY A 60 -4.59 11.84 3.14
C GLY A 60 -5.56 10.69 3.18
N TRP A 61 -6.61 10.80 2.38
CA TRP A 61 -7.69 9.84 2.30
C TRP A 61 -8.01 9.46 0.86
N VAL A 62 -8.34 8.20 0.70
CA VAL A 62 -9.01 7.65 -0.47
C VAL A 62 -10.44 7.34 -0.06
N HIS A 63 -11.43 7.85 -0.77
CA HIS A 63 -12.85 7.69 -0.45
C HIS A 63 -13.52 6.59 -1.27
N GLN A 64 -12.79 5.57 -1.59
CA GLN A 64 -13.24 4.37 -2.30
C GLN A 64 -12.38 3.16 -1.96
N ALA A 65 -12.88 1.97 -2.26
CA ALA A 65 -12.07 0.76 -2.18
C ALA A 65 -10.84 0.87 -3.09
N ILE A 66 -9.72 0.30 -2.66
CA ILE A 66 -8.51 0.18 -3.48
C ILE A 66 -8.47 -1.24 -4.03
N ASP A 67 -8.74 -1.37 -5.33
CA ASP A 67 -8.64 -2.62 -6.06
C ASP A 67 -7.36 -2.64 -6.91
N PRO A 68 -6.36 -3.46 -6.55
CA PRO A 68 -5.13 -3.59 -7.35
C PRO A 68 -5.32 -4.46 -8.60
N GLY A 69 -6.47 -5.07 -8.78
CA GLY A 69 -6.76 -5.94 -9.91
C GLY A 69 -5.78 -7.12 -10.04
N SER A 70 -5.89 -7.86 -11.13
CA SER A 70 -5.04 -9.03 -11.39
C SER A 70 -3.56 -8.67 -11.61
N ALA A 71 -3.26 -7.43 -12.01
CA ALA A 71 -1.89 -6.95 -12.18
C ALA A 71 -1.23 -6.51 -10.88
N GLY A 72 -1.97 -6.47 -9.77
CA GLY A 72 -1.51 -6.01 -8.47
C GLY A 72 -1.14 -4.53 -8.46
N ARG A 73 -1.74 -3.69 -9.33
CA ARG A 73 -1.46 -2.25 -9.42
C ARG A 73 -2.73 -1.45 -9.23
N PHE A 74 -2.61 -0.31 -8.59
CA PHE A 74 -3.70 0.62 -8.42
C PHE A 74 -3.28 2.06 -8.67
N ASP A 75 -4.25 2.87 -9.07
CA ASP A 75 -4.13 4.32 -9.23
C ASP A 75 -5.50 4.93 -8.93
N VAL A 76 -5.70 5.40 -7.71
CA VAL A 76 -6.98 5.88 -7.22
C VAL A 76 -6.91 7.34 -6.81
N PRO A 77 -7.98 8.11 -7.07
CA PRO A 77 -8.07 9.51 -6.63
C PRO A 77 -8.35 9.58 -5.13
N GLY A 78 -7.98 10.71 -4.56
CA GLY A 78 -8.27 11.05 -3.18
C GLY A 78 -7.82 12.47 -2.86
N GLU A 79 -7.60 12.74 -1.60
CA GLU A 79 -7.16 14.03 -1.12
C GLU A 79 -6.00 13.89 -0.13
N TYR A 80 -5.17 14.93 -0.05
CA TYR A 80 -3.98 14.89 0.77
C TYR A 80 -3.67 16.25 1.40
N LEU A 81 -3.18 16.23 2.65
CA LEU A 81 -2.73 17.39 3.37
C LEU A 81 -1.20 17.39 3.48
N LEU A 82 -0.55 18.32 2.77
CA LEU A 82 0.91 18.48 2.81
C LEU A 82 1.39 19.20 4.08
N ARG A 83 0.50 19.87 4.81
CA ARG A 83 0.79 20.59 6.04
C ARG A 83 -0.13 20.13 7.15
N ALA A 84 0.16 18.98 7.74
CA ALA A 84 -0.66 18.37 8.76
C ALA A 84 -0.23 18.71 10.20
N TYR A 85 1.01 19.14 10.41
CA TYR A 85 1.58 19.40 11.73
C TYR A 85 2.58 20.57 11.70
N PRO A 86 2.78 21.27 12.84
CA PRO A 86 2.24 21.07 14.18
C PRO A 86 1.05 21.99 14.54
N VAL A 87 0.74 23.06 13.80
CA VAL A 87 -0.21 24.08 14.25
C VAL A 87 -1.20 24.54 13.18
N ALA A 88 -0.84 24.46 11.92
CA ALA A 88 -1.71 24.88 10.82
C ALA A 88 -1.98 23.69 9.91
N VAL A 89 -3.16 23.13 10.02
CA VAL A 89 -3.66 22.19 9.03
C VAL A 89 -3.85 22.96 7.73
N GLY A 90 -3.12 22.59 6.68
CA GLY A 90 -3.30 23.16 5.34
C GLY A 90 -4.61 22.71 4.71
N PRO A 91 -4.96 23.24 3.55
CA PRO A 91 -6.11 22.75 2.81
C PRO A 91 -5.89 21.30 2.34
N SER A 92 -6.98 20.57 2.22
CA SER A 92 -7.00 19.31 1.51
C SER A 92 -6.83 19.57 0.01
N MET A 93 -5.92 18.84 -0.62
CA MET A 93 -5.56 19.02 -2.04
C MET A 93 -5.85 17.75 -2.82
N PRO A 94 -6.25 17.85 -4.09
CA PRO A 94 -6.42 16.68 -4.93
C PRO A 94 -5.14 15.84 -5.01
N ALA A 95 -5.29 14.53 -4.88
CA ALA A 95 -4.17 13.61 -4.91
C ALA A 95 -4.51 12.33 -5.67
N ARG A 96 -3.46 11.65 -6.15
CA ARG A 96 -3.53 10.32 -6.72
C ARG A 96 -2.65 9.39 -5.91
N PHE A 97 -3.22 8.28 -5.50
CA PHE A 97 -2.55 7.22 -4.76
C PHE A 97 -2.23 6.10 -5.73
N GLN A 98 -0.95 5.95 -6.03
CA GLN A 98 -0.45 5.03 -7.04
C GLN A 98 0.43 3.97 -6.38
N GLY A 99 0.21 2.72 -6.72
CA GLY A 99 0.99 1.69 -6.08
C GLY A 99 0.88 0.31 -6.70
N SER A 100 1.58 -0.59 -6.06
CA SER A 100 1.49 -2.02 -6.38
C SER A 100 1.52 -2.86 -5.11
N VAL A 101 0.77 -3.96 -5.14
CA VAL A 101 0.73 -4.96 -4.07
C VAL A 101 1.21 -6.29 -4.61
N ARG A 102 2.13 -6.93 -3.90
CA ARG A 102 2.63 -8.28 -4.21
C ARG A 102 2.71 -9.08 -2.91
N GLY A 103 1.78 -10.00 -2.72
CA GLY A 103 1.65 -10.71 -1.45
C GLY A 103 1.41 -9.72 -0.31
N PHE A 104 2.26 -9.73 0.69
CA PHE A 104 2.18 -8.87 1.87
C PHE A 104 2.98 -7.57 1.76
N VAL A 105 3.44 -7.22 0.58
CA VAL A 105 4.27 -6.03 0.33
C VAL A 105 3.55 -5.07 -0.59
N MET A 106 3.40 -3.83 -0.16
CA MET A 106 2.90 -2.73 -0.96
C MET A 106 4.01 -1.72 -1.21
N THR A 107 4.06 -1.18 -2.44
CA THR A 107 4.81 0.04 -2.75
C THR A 107 3.81 1.13 -3.10
N LEU A 108 3.91 2.28 -2.44
CA LEU A 108 2.95 3.38 -2.57
C LEU A 108 3.66 4.68 -2.89
N ASN A 109 3.10 5.43 -3.85
CA ASN A 109 3.40 6.83 -4.13
C ASN A 109 2.11 7.64 -3.98
N VAL A 110 2.24 8.89 -3.52
CA VAL A 110 1.16 9.86 -3.52
C VAL A 110 1.58 11.06 -4.34
N VAL A 111 0.82 11.37 -5.37
CA VAL A 111 1.02 12.52 -6.25
C VAL A 111 -0.03 13.56 -5.91
N VAL A 112 0.37 14.69 -5.32
CA VAL A 112 -0.51 15.75 -4.85
C VAL A 112 -0.43 16.93 -5.81
N THR A 113 -1.58 17.46 -6.22
CA THR A 113 -1.67 18.71 -6.96
C THR A 113 -1.79 19.85 -5.97
N ASP A 114 -0.69 20.58 -5.74
CA ASP A 114 -0.67 21.73 -4.83
C ASP A 114 -1.27 22.96 -5.53
N THR A 115 -2.47 23.32 -5.10
CA THR A 115 -3.23 24.46 -5.62
C THR A 115 -2.97 25.76 -4.84
N THR A 116 -2.09 25.74 -3.83
CA THR A 116 -1.88 26.87 -2.92
C THR A 116 -0.82 27.87 -3.41
N ALA A 117 0.03 27.48 -4.35
CA ALA A 117 1.19 28.25 -4.78
C ALA A 117 0.93 29.24 -5.95
N GLY A 118 -0.34 29.55 -6.24
CA GLY A 118 -0.69 30.47 -7.34
C GLY A 118 -0.57 29.87 -8.75
N GLY A 119 -0.38 28.59 -8.85
CA GLY A 119 -0.36 27.76 -10.04
C GLY A 119 -0.28 26.30 -9.60
N ASP A 120 -0.87 25.41 -10.38
CA ASP A 120 -0.86 23.98 -10.06
C ASP A 120 0.58 23.45 -10.12
N SER A 121 1.11 23.06 -8.97
CA SER A 121 2.38 22.36 -8.86
C SER A 121 2.14 20.93 -8.38
N THR A 122 3.03 20.02 -8.78
CA THR A 122 2.92 18.62 -8.40
C THR A 122 3.97 18.26 -7.36
N VAL A 123 3.51 17.70 -6.24
CA VAL A 123 4.36 17.16 -5.18
C VAL A 123 4.21 15.65 -5.14
N THR A 124 5.31 14.92 -5.26
CA THR A 124 5.30 13.45 -5.15
C THR A 124 5.92 13.01 -3.84
N LEU A 125 5.17 12.21 -3.08
CA LEU A 125 5.61 11.60 -1.82
C LEU A 125 5.82 10.10 -2.06
N GLY A 126 6.93 9.57 -1.59
CA GLY A 126 7.30 8.17 -1.80
C GLY A 126 8.40 8.00 -2.87
N PRO A 127 8.65 6.76 -3.37
CA PRO A 127 7.94 5.53 -3.00
C PRO A 127 8.18 5.10 -1.55
N VAL A 128 7.12 4.70 -0.87
CA VAL A 128 7.21 4.07 0.45
C VAL A 128 6.86 2.59 0.36
N LYS A 129 7.55 1.77 1.15
CA LYS A 129 7.30 0.34 1.23
C LYS A 129 6.54 0.03 2.52
N LEU A 130 5.40 -0.62 2.38
CA LEU A 130 4.53 -1.00 3.47
C LEU A 130 4.38 -2.52 3.52
N LEU A 131 4.25 -3.06 4.73
CA LEU A 131 4.03 -4.49 4.98
C LEU A 131 2.68 -4.69 5.64
N PHE A 132 1.92 -5.65 5.15
CA PHE A 132 0.62 -6.02 5.70
C PHE A 132 0.74 -6.52 7.14
N GLY A 133 -0.18 -6.06 8.00
CA GLY A 133 -0.22 -6.46 9.42
C GLY A 133 0.87 -5.83 10.29
N LEU A 134 1.73 -4.99 9.73
CA LEU A 134 2.74 -4.27 10.51
C LEU A 134 2.21 -2.89 10.93
N GLU A 135 2.45 -2.51 12.17
CA GLU A 135 2.18 -1.15 12.64
C GLU A 135 3.16 -0.13 12.04
N PRO A 136 2.68 1.05 11.62
CA PRO A 136 3.54 2.11 11.11
C PRO A 136 4.54 2.60 12.17
N LYS A 137 5.81 2.69 11.81
CA LYS A 137 6.86 3.28 12.65
C LYS A 137 6.99 4.76 12.34
N MET A 138 6.09 5.57 12.88
CA MET A 138 6.08 7.02 12.65
C MET A 138 7.17 7.72 13.48
N GLN A 139 7.90 8.62 12.84
CA GLN A 139 8.81 9.53 13.52
C GLN A 139 8.04 10.70 14.11
N MET A 140 8.60 11.30 15.18
CA MET A 140 8.01 12.50 15.75
C MET A 140 8.07 13.66 14.75
N CYS A 141 6.92 14.29 14.51
CA CYS A 141 6.88 15.48 13.67
C CYS A 141 7.62 16.65 14.32
N PRO A 142 8.46 17.39 13.57
CA PRO A 142 9.18 18.50 14.11
C PRO A 142 8.21 19.58 14.60
N ILE A 143 8.23 19.84 15.90
CA ILE A 143 7.53 20.97 16.47
C ILE A 143 8.40 22.20 16.17
N CYS A 144 7.84 23.23 15.51
CA CYS A 144 8.54 24.50 15.36
C CYS A 144 8.88 25.04 16.74
N ARG A 145 10.10 24.89 17.22
CA ARG A 145 10.56 25.65 18.38
C ARG A 145 10.52 27.10 17.99
N ARG A 146 9.80 27.91 18.76
CA ARG A 146 9.97 29.37 18.71
C ARG A 146 11.44 29.68 18.85
N THR A 147 12.06 30.14 17.77
CA THR A 147 13.41 30.75 17.82
C THR A 147 13.27 32.07 18.59
N GLY A 148 13.39 32.04 19.91
CA GLY A 148 13.11 33.21 20.70
C GLY A 148 13.56 33.14 22.15
N GLU A 149 14.28 32.09 22.56
CA GLU A 149 14.87 32.07 23.91
C GLU A 149 16.39 31.93 23.80
N ARG A 150 17.02 33.02 23.32
CA ARG A 150 18.41 33.28 23.72
C ARG A 150 18.37 33.60 25.20
N ARG A 151 18.75 32.66 26.04
CA ARG A 151 19.16 32.97 27.41
C ARG A 151 20.25 34.00 27.30
N ALA A 152 19.96 35.24 27.73
CA ALA A 152 20.97 36.16 28.15
C ALA A 152 21.65 35.59 29.41
N MET A 153 22.93 35.31 29.31
CA MET A 153 23.82 35.17 30.46
C MET A 153 24.27 36.55 30.89
#